data_31e70eba043cfba64f849fa86b591df7
#
_entry.id   31e70eba043cfba64f849fa86b591df7
#
_cell.length_a   1.000
_cell.length_b   1.000
_cell.length_c   1.000
_cell.angle_alpha   90.00
_cell.angle_beta   90.00
_cell.angle_gamma   90.00
#
_symmetry.space_group_name_H-M   'P 1'
#
loop_
_entity.id
_entity.type
_entity.pdbx_description
1 polymer ?
#
loop_
_entity_poly.entity_id
_entity_poly.type
_entity_poly.pdbx_seq_one_letter_code
_entity_poly.pdbx_strand_id
1 'polypeptide(L)'
;MLEIFIIAFCLYFIFNTYTSFMQIGYIKDAKILKPIILDSSKYLEAADYAIEKEKLAICSSFYDFILFILWIGFGLSFLDSLVQIDSFWIKAVVFVDLFIIINWVLTLPFELYSTFKLNKKYGFSNMTPALFIKDTIKTGILFLVFGSAVIAAISFIISSFSTWWIWGFVFIFAVIILINMLYPVIRDKMFDKFEKLKDKVLEAKIENLLNEVGFKSSGVFSVDASKRDNRLNAYFGGLGATKRVVLFDTLVEKLTHNELLAVLG
;
A
#
# COMPACT_ATOMS: atom_id res chain seq x y z
N MET A 1 27.63 1.56 -14.25
CA MET A 1 26.43 1.07 -13.51
C MET A 1 25.39 2.17 -13.27
N LEU A 2 25.79 3.36 -12.78
CA LEU A 2 24.87 4.47 -12.53
C LEU A 2 24.03 4.86 -13.76
N GLU A 3 24.66 4.93 -14.93
CA GLU A 3 23.99 5.25 -16.20
C GLU A 3 22.86 4.26 -16.54
N ILE A 4 23.07 2.96 -16.26
CA ILE A 4 22.05 1.93 -16.48
C ILE A 4 20.82 2.18 -15.58
N PHE A 5 21.04 2.54 -14.32
CA PHE A 5 19.95 2.88 -13.40
C PHE A 5 19.21 4.14 -13.85
N ILE A 6 19.91 5.17 -14.30
CA ILE A 6 19.29 6.39 -14.85
C ILE A 6 18.44 6.06 -16.07
N ILE A 7 18.99 5.30 -17.02
CA ILE A 7 18.25 4.89 -18.23
C ILE A 7 17.03 4.05 -17.85
N ALA A 8 17.19 3.06 -16.97
CA ALA A 8 16.08 2.22 -16.53
C ALA A 8 14.98 3.05 -15.86
N PHE A 9 15.34 4.03 -15.03
CA PHE A 9 14.35 4.89 -14.38
C PHE A 9 13.67 5.84 -15.37
N CYS A 10 14.41 6.38 -16.35
CA CYS A 10 13.83 7.18 -17.43
C CYS A 10 12.81 6.36 -18.25
N LEU A 11 13.16 5.12 -18.61
CA LEU A 11 12.24 4.22 -19.32
C LEU A 11 11.01 3.91 -18.48
N TYR A 12 11.18 3.62 -17.20
CA TYR A 12 10.06 3.41 -16.26
C TYR A 12 9.15 4.65 -16.21
N PHE A 13 9.72 5.85 -16.05
CA PHE A 13 8.96 7.10 -16.01
C PHE A 13 8.16 7.32 -17.31
N ILE A 14 8.80 7.15 -18.47
CA ILE A 14 8.15 7.31 -19.78
C ILE A 14 7.00 6.30 -19.91
N PHE A 15 7.25 5.03 -19.59
CA PHE A 15 6.24 3.97 -19.70
C PHE A 15 5.06 4.22 -18.75
N ASN A 16 5.33 4.57 -17.51
CA ASN A 16 4.30 4.85 -16.51
C ASN A 16 3.44 6.05 -16.90
N THR A 17 4.07 7.13 -17.35
CA THR A 17 3.37 8.33 -17.84
C THR A 17 2.54 8.01 -19.07
N TYR A 18 3.09 7.26 -20.02
CA TYR A 18 2.37 6.83 -21.23
C TYR A 18 1.14 5.99 -20.88
N THR A 19 1.25 5.02 -19.98
CA THR A 19 0.10 4.20 -19.55
C THR A 19 -1.00 5.01 -18.91
N SER A 20 -0.65 6.00 -18.06
CA SER A 20 -1.64 6.92 -17.48
C SER A 20 -2.34 7.79 -18.53
N PHE A 21 -1.62 8.28 -19.55
CA PHE A 21 -2.26 9.00 -20.65
C PHE A 21 -3.22 8.11 -21.47
N MET A 22 -2.80 6.88 -21.78
CA MET A 22 -3.65 5.91 -22.47
C MET A 22 -4.90 5.58 -21.64
N GLN A 23 -4.75 5.40 -20.33
CA GLN A 23 -5.86 5.14 -19.43
C GLN A 23 -6.85 6.31 -19.39
N ILE A 24 -6.37 7.55 -19.33
CA ILE A 24 -7.23 8.74 -19.41
C ILE A 24 -7.99 8.77 -20.74
N GLY A 25 -7.33 8.50 -21.86
CA GLY A 25 -7.96 8.41 -23.19
C GLY A 25 -9.07 7.38 -23.21
N TYR A 26 -8.76 6.15 -22.80
CA TYR A 26 -9.72 5.05 -22.72
C TYR A 26 -10.95 5.38 -21.86
N ILE A 27 -10.74 5.98 -20.67
CA ILE A 27 -11.85 6.37 -19.79
C ILE A 27 -12.71 7.46 -20.43
N LYS A 28 -12.12 8.43 -21.12
CA LYS A 28 -12.87 9.47 -21.82
C LYS A 28 -13.75 8.89 -22.92
N ASP A 29 -13.24 7.94 -23.69
CA ASP A 29 -13.99 7.25 -24.74
C ASP A 29 -15.11 6.38 -24.11
N ALA A 30 -14.79 5.69 -23.02
CA ALA A 30 -15.77 4.89 -22.29
C ALA A 30 -16.93 5.72 -21.69
N LYS A 31 -16.68 6.98 -21.28
CA LYS A 31 -17.74 7.87 -20.76
C LYS A 31 -18.89 8.11 -21.74
N ILE A 32 -18.66 7.94 -23.04
CA ILE A 32 -19.69 8.16 -24.08
C ILE A 32 -20.60 6.92 -24.19
N LEU A 33 -20.15 5.77 -23.71
CA LEU A 33 -20.89 4.52 -23.78
C LEU A 33 -22.01 4.47 -22.73
N LYS A 34 -23.07 3.74 -23.04
CA LYS A 34 -24.18 3.52 -22.11
C LYS A 34 -23.70 2.58 -20.97
N PRO A 35 -23.88 2.98 -19.70
CA PRO A 35 -23.53 2.13 -18.59
C PRO A 35 -24.41 0.87 -18.55
N ILE A 36 -23.83 -0.27 -18.14
CA ILE A 36 -24.52 -1.57 -18.08
C ILE A 36 -24.98 -1.87 -16.66
N ILE A 37 -24.16 -1.56 -15.65
CA ILE A 37 -24.40 -1.94 -14.25
C ILE A 37 -24.77 -0.75 -13.39
N LEU A 38 -24.05 0.36 -13.53
CA LEU A 38 -24.25 1.57 -12.75
C LEU A 38 -25.31 2.48 -13.39
N ASP A 39 -25.98 3.29 -12.59
CA ASP A 39 -26.74 4.41 -13.11
C ASP A 39 -25.79 5.43 -13.78
N SER A 40 -26.33 6.21 -14.71
CA SER A 40 -25.54 7.13 -15.55
C SER A 40 -24.77 8.17 -14.73
N SER A 41 -25.32 8.63 -13.61
CA SER A 41 -24.68 9.63 -12.75
C SER A 41 -23.46 9.05 -12.05
N LYS A 42 -23.60 7.88 -11.42
CA LYS A 42 -22.49 7.17 -10.74
C LYS A 42 -21.42 6.69 -11.71
N TYR A 43 -21.82 6.29 -12.91
CA TYR A 43 -20.88 5.92 -13.96
C TYR A 43 -19.97 7.08 -14.37
N LEU A 44 -20.56 8.26 -14.58
CA LEU A 44 -19.82 9.47 -14.91
C LEU A 44 -18.91 9.93 -13.75
N GLU A 45 -19.43 9.88 -12.51
CA GLU A 45 -18.66 10.21 -11.31
C GLU A 45 -17.46 9.27 -11.13
N ALA A 46 -17.63 7.98 -11.34
CA ALA A 46 -16.54 6.99 -11.28
C ALA A 46 -15.47 7.26 -12.35
N ALA A 47 -15.89 7.61 -13.57
CA ALA A 47 -14.98 7.98 -14.64
C ALA A 47 -14.22 9.28 -14.32
N ASP A 48 -14.88 10.30 -13.77
CA ASP A 48 -14.23 11.56 -13.36
C ASP A 48 -13.22 11.33 -12.23
N TYR A 49 -13.56 10.53 -11.25
CA TYR A 49 -12.62 10.11 -10.21
C TYR A 49 -11.39 9.43 -10.79
N ALA A 50 -11.58 8.46 -11.69
CA ALA A 50 -10.48 7.74 -12.31
C ALA A 50 -9.57 8.68 -13.13
N ILE A 51 -10.13 9.62 -13.90
CA ILE A 51 -9.36 10.62 -14.64
C ILE A 51 -8.58 11.54 -13.70
N GLU A 52 -9.20 12.03 -12.61
CA GLU A 52 -8.51 12.89 -11.64
C GLU A 52 -7.39 12.14 -10.90
N LYS A 53 -7.60 10.86 -10.59
CA LYS A 53 -6.58 10.00 -10.00
C LYS A 53 -5.38 9.81 -10.93
N GLU A 54 -5.62 9.54 -12.22
CA GLU A 54 -4.55 9.42 -13.22
C GLU A 54 -3.79 10.73 -13.42
N LYS A 55 -4.46 11.88 -13.42
CA LYS A 55 -3.80 13.19 -13.48
C LYS A 55 -2.89 13.42 -12.27
N LEU A 56 -3.35 13.07 -11.07
CA LEU A 56 -2.53 13.13 -9.87
C LEU A 56 -1.33 12.20 -9.96
N ALA A 57 -1.51 10.97 -10.49
CA ALA A 57 -0.43 10.01 -10.70
C ALA A 57 0.63 10.54 -11.68
N ILE A 58 0.22 11.20 -12.78
CA ILE A 58 1.15 11.85 -13.72
C ILE A 58 1.95 12.96 -13.01
N CYS A 59 1.28 13.83 -12.23
CA CYS A 59 1.96 14.88 -11.48
C CYS A 59 2.95 14.31 -10.46
N SER A 60 2.56 13.28 -9.72
CA SER A 60 3.42 12.61 -8.76
C SER A 60 4.61 11.94 -9.46
N SER A 61 4.39 11.22 -10.55
CA SER A 61 5.47 10.57 -11.32
C SER A 61 6.49 11.59 -11.85
N PHE A 62 6.02 12.75 -12.31
CA PHE A 62 6.92 13.82 -12.75
C PHE A 62 7.73 14.41 -11.60
N TYR A 63 7.10 14.60 -10.45
CA TYR A 63 7.78 15.05 -9.23
C TYR A 63 8.80 14.02 -8.75
N ASP A 64 8.45 12.74 -8.73
CA ASP A 64 9.34 11.65 -8.35
C ASP A 64 10.55 11.55 -9.29
N PHE A 65 10.34 11.82 -10.59
CA PHE A 65 11.43 11.90 -11.56
C PHE A 65 12.40 13.04 -11.25
N ILE A 66 11.89 14.22 -10.90
CA ILE A 66 12.73 15.36 -10.48
C ILE A 66 13.49 15.00 -9.20
N LEU A 67 12.82 14.43 -8.20
CA LEU A 67 13.47 14.00 -6.96
C LEU A 67 14.57 12.97 -7.22
N PHE A 68 14.34 12.02 -8.11
CA PHE A 68 15.36 11.04 -8.49
C PHE A 68 16.63 11.71 -9.06
N ILE A 69 16.46 12.67 -9.98
CA ILE A 69 17.59 13.41 -10.54
C ILE A 69 18.32 14.22 -9.45
N LEU A 70 17.60 14.87 -8.56
CA LEU A 70 18.16 15.62 -7.44
C LEU A 70 18.95 14.71 -6.49
N TRP A 71 18.41 13.53 -6.15
CA TRP A 71 19.09 12.56 -5.29
C TRP A 71 20.39 12.06 -5.91
N ILE A 72 20.36 11.66 -7.18
CA ILE A 72 21.55 11.16 -7.87
C ILE A 72 22.56 12.27 -8.14
N GLY A 73 22.09 13.48 -8.48
CA GLY A 73 22.95 14.61 -8.82
C GLY A 73 23.77 15.13 -7.64
N PHE A 74 23.14 15.28 -6.48
CA PHE A 74 23.82 15.82 -5.29
C PHE A 74 23.26 15.29 -3.95
N GLY A 75 21.99 14.87 -3.89
CA GLY A 75 21.31 14.59 -2.64
C GLY A 75 21.95 13.45 -1.84
N LEU A 76 22.32 12.35 -2.50
CA LEU A 76 22.99 11.22 -1.84
C LEU A 76 24.37 11.64 -1.29
N SER A 77 25.15 12.39 -2.06
CA SER A 77 26.47 12.87 -1.61
C SER A 77 26.34 13.86 -0.46
N PHE A 78 25.35 14.75 -0.52
CA PHE A 78 25.06 15.69 0.56
C PHE A 78 24.65 14.96 1.83
N LEU A 79 23.73 13.98 1.73
CA LEU A 79 23.30 13.18 2.87
C LEU A 79 24.46 12.39 3.48
N ASP A 80 25.34 11.80 2.65
CA ASP A 80 26.54 11.10 3.13
C ASP A 80 27.50 12.02 3.88
N SER A 81 27.62 13.27 3.44
CA SER A 81 28.45 14.29 4.13
C SER A 81 27.89 14.69 5.49
N LEU A 82 26.58 14.57 5.72
CA LEU A 82 25.95 14.86 7.01
C LEU A 82 26.07 13.70 7.99
N VAL A 83 26.12 12.46 7.48
CA VAL A 83 26.17 11.24 8.31
C VAL A 83 27.63 10.86 8.56
N GLN A 84 28.31 11.59 9.45
CA GLN A 84 29.70 11.36 9.85
C GLN A 84 29.75 10.38 11.02
N ILE A 85 29.62 9.08 10.73
CA ILE A 85 29.60 7.98 11.71
C ILE A 85 30.65 6.96 11.31
N ASP A 86 31.59 6.63 12.21
CA ASP A 86 32.69 5.71 11.92
C ASP A 86 32.23 4.26 11.74
N SER A 87 31.22 3.85 12.47
CA SER A 87 30.67 2.51 12.36
C SER A 87 29.88 2.34 11.06
N PHE A 88 30.35 1.46 10.17
CA PHE A 88 29.72 1.16 8.89
C PHE A 88 28.23 0.80 9.03
N TRP A 89 27.87 -0.01 10.01
CA TRP A 89 26.49 -0.48 10.16
C TRP A 89 25.55 0.61 10.68
N ILE A 90 26.03 1.40 11.66
CA ILE A 90 25.25 2.50 12.20
C ILE A 90 25.10 3.59 11.13
N LYS A 91 26.18 3.88 10.38
CA LYS A 91 26.13 4.80 9.24
C LYS A 91 25.10 4.36 8.21
N ALA A 92 25.09 3.07 7.83
CA ALA A 92 24.15 2.53 6.86
C ALA A 92 22.69 2.66 7.32
N VAL A 93 22.41 2.33 8.59
CA VAL A 93 21.06 2.47 9.17
C VAL A 93 20.63 3.94 9.15
N VAL A 94 21.43 4.83 9.72
CA VAL A 94 21.09 6.25 9.82
C VAL A 94 20.92 6.88 8.43
N PHE A 95 21.82 6.56 7.48
CA PHE A 95 21.75 7.06 6.12
C PHE A 95 20.45 6.64 5.41
N VAL A 96 20.10 5.36 5.46
CA VAL A 96 18.90 4.84 4.79
C VAL A 96 17.63 5.33 5.47
N ASP A 97 17.61 5.36 6.81
CA ASP A 97 16.45 5.88 7.55
C ASP A 97 16.20 7.37 7.24
N LEU A 98 17.24 8.20 7.23
CA LEU A 98 17.13 9.61 6.86
C LEU A 98 16.69 9.77 5.40
N PHE A 99 17.25 9.00 4.47
CA PHE A 99 16.85 9.01 3.07
C PHE A 99 15.35 8.71 2.93
N ILE A 100 14.84 7.69 3.60
CA ILE A 100 13.41 7.31 3.55
C ILE A 100 12.53 8.37 4.19
N ILE A 101 12.91 8.90 5.36
CA ILE A 101 12.16 9.97 6.05
C ILE A 101 12.08 11.22 5.19
N ILE A 102 13.20 11.65 4.59
CA ILE A 102 13.22 12.84 3.73
C ILE A 102 12.32 12.61 2.51
N ASN A 103 12.43 11.46 1.83
CA ASN A 103 11.54 11.15 0.70
C ASN A 103 10.08 11.14 1.10
N TRP A 104 9.75 10.52 2.23
CA TRP A 104 8.37 10.51 2.73
C TRP A 104 7.86 11.93 2.98
N VAL A 105 8.65 12.80 3.62
CA VAL A 105 8.26 14.21 3.83
C VAL A 105 8.06 14.95 2.51
N LEU A 106 8.94 14.72 1.53
CA LEU A 106 8.86 15.37 0.21
C LEU A 106 7.64 14.91 -0.59
N THR A 107 7.21 13.66 -0.45
CA THR A 107 6.03 13.10 -1.15
C THR A 107 4.72 13.30 -0.38
N LEU A 108 4.78 13.69 0.90
CA LEU A 108 3.62 13.90 1.77
C LEU A 108 2.54 14.83 1.18
N PRO A 109 2.85 15.92 0.44
CA PRO A 109 1.82 16.76 -0.18
C PRO A 109 0.88 16.00 -1.12
N PHE A 110 1.37 15.03 -1.89
CA PHE A 110 0.56 14.21 -2.78
C PHE A 110 -0.35 13.26 -2.01
N GLU A 111 0.13 12.68 -0.92
CA GLU A 111 -0.66 11.83 -0.03
C GLU A 111 -1.79 12.63 0.64
N LEU A 112 -1.47 13.82 1.17
CA LEU A 112 -2.46 14.72 1.76
C LEU A 112 -3.51 15.16 0.76
N TYR A 113 -3.11 15.54 -0.47
CA TYR A 113 -4.05 15.89 -1.54
C TYR A 113 -4.94 14.71 -1.92
N SER A 114 -4.35 13.53 -2.13
CA SER A 114 -5.11 12.31 -2.43
C SER A 114 -6.14 11.99 -1.34
N THR A 115 -5.74 12.03 -0.07
CA THR A 115 -6.57 11.63 1.07
C THR A 115 -7.65 12.66 1.40
N PHE A 116 -7.28 13.94 1.51
CA PHE A 116 -8.16 14.99 2.03
C PHE A 116 -8.85 15.83 0.96
N LYS A 117 -8.41 15.75 -0.29
CA LYS A 117 -9.05 16.46 -1.41
C LYS A 117 -9.70 15.48 -2.37
N LEU A 118 -8.91 14.65 -3.06
CA LEU A 118 -9.41 13.78 -4.12
C LEU A 118 -10.38 12.73 -3.56
N ASN A 119 -9.94 11.85 -2.67
CA ASN A 119 -10.78 10.78 -2.14
C ASN A 119 -11.97 11.32 -1.33
N LYS A 120 -11.80 12.46 -0.62
CA LYS A 120 -12.88 13.09 0.12
C LYS A 120 -13.94 13.68 -0.79
N LYS A 121 -13.55 14.29 -1.93
CA LYS A 121 -14.48 14.84 -2.95
C LYS A 121 -15.44 13.78 -3.46
N TYR A 122 -14.96 12.54 -3.63
CA TYR A 122 -15.76 11.42 -4.14
C TYR A 122 -16.32 10.51 -3.03
N GLY A 123 -16.31 10.97 -1.77
CA GLY A 123 -16.92 10.25 -0.64
C GLY A 123 -16.18 8.98 -0.21
N PHE A 124 -14.95 8.76 -0.70
CA PHE A 124 -14.17 7.57 -0.35
C PHE A 124 -13.39 7.72 0.95
N SER A 125 -12.97 8.94 1.32
CA SER A 125 -12.16 9.16 2.52
C SER A 125 -12.97 9.75 3.66
N ASN A 126 -13.01 9.06 4.79
CA ASN A 126 -13.45 9.54 6.10
C ASN A 126 -12.29 9.92 7.02
N MET A 127 -11.06 9.90 6.48
CA MET A 127 -9.86 10.21 7.24
C MET A 127 -9.92 11.60 7.86
N THR A 128 -9.71 11.68 9.17
CA THR A 128 -9.53 12.96 9.88
C THR A 128 -8.05 13.29 10.00
N PRO A 129 -7.65 14.58 10.08
CA PRO A 129 -6.25 14.96 10.31
C PRO A 129 -5.64 14.30 11.54
N ALA A 130 -6.39 14.23 12.66
CA ALA A 130 -5.92 13.59 13.88
C ALA A 130 -5.67 12.07 13.69
N LEU A 131 -6.55 11.37 12.97
CA LEU A 131 -6.38 9.95 12.69
C LEU A 131 -5.21 9.73 11.74
N PHE A 132 -5.05 10.57 10.72
CA PHE A 132 -3.93 10.53 9.79
C PHE A 132 -2.59 10.67 10.54
N ILE A 133 -2.44 11.69 11.39
CA ILE A 133 -1.23 11.91 12.19
C ILE A 133 -0.97 10.70 13.11
N LYS A 134 -2.00 10.20 13.79
CA LYS A 134 -1.87 9.02 14.67
C LYS A 134 -1.39 7.79 13.91
N ASP A 135 -1.97 7.51 12.75
CA ASP A 135 -1.60 6.34 11.94
C ASP A 135 -0.20 6.51 11.33
N THR A 136 0.17 7.72 10.90
CA THR A 136 1.51 8.08 10.44
C THR A 136 2.57 7.85 11.52
N ILE A 137 2.32 8.33 12.75
CA ILE A 137 3.25 8.11 13.87
C ILE A 137 3.42 6.62 14.16
N LYS A 138 2.33 5.85 14.22
CA LYS A 138 2.40 4.40 14.43
C LYS A 138 3.19 3.68 13.33
N THR A 139 2.93 4.01 12.07
CA THR A 139 3.64 3.44 10.93
C THR A 139 5.11 3.83 10.96
N GLY A 140 5.43 5.10 11.28
CA GLY A 140 6.79 5.59 11.44
C GLY A 140 7.56 4.85 12.53
N ILE A 141 6.96 4.64 13.71
CA ILE A 141 7.59 3.87 14.80
C ILE A 141 7.83 2.42 14.37
N LEU A 142 6.85 1.77 13.73
CA LEU A 142 7.01 0.42 13.20
C LEU A 142 8.16 0.36 12.19
N PHE A 143 8.21 1.33 11.27
CA PHE A 143 9.29 1.41 10.29
C PHE A 143 10.66 1.59 10.97
N LEU A 144 10.80 2.53 11.90
CA LEU A 144 12.05 2.76 12.62
C LEU A 144 12.52 1.54 13.42
N VAL A 145 11.62 0.79 14.03
CA VAL A 145 12.00 -0.40 14.81
C VAL A 145 12.36 -1.58 13.91
N PHE A 146 11.45 -1.95 12.99
CA PHE A 146 11.65 -3.15 12.18
C PHE A 146 12.47 -2.88 10.93
N GLY A 147 12.30 -1.73 10.29
CA GLY A 147 13.06 -1.32 9.11
C GLY A 147 14.54 -1.16 9.41
N SER A 148 14.89 -0.42 10.47
CA SER A 148 16.29 -0.25 10.88
C SER A 148 16.95 -1.58 11.25
N ALA A 149 16.21 -2.50 11.89
CA ALA A 149 16.73 -3.85 12.18
C ALA A 149 17.02 -4.65 10.90
N VAL A 150 16.15 -4.54 9.88
CA VAL A 150 16.37 -5.17 8.56
C VAL A 150 17.57 -4.54 7.85
N ILE A 151 17.69 -3.21 7.86
CA ILE A 151 18.83 -2.50 7.25
C ILE A 151 20.14 -2.90 7.94
N ALA A 152 20.17 -2.95 9.27
CA ALA A 152 21.33 -3.39 10.03
C ALA A 152 21.75 -4.83 9.69
N ALA A 153 20.77 -5.75 9.60
CA ALA A 153 21.03 -7.15 9.25
C ALA A 153 21.58 -7.29 7.82
N ILE A 154 21.03 -6.56 6.85
CA ILE A 154 21.54 -6.55 5.47
C ILE A 154 22.95 -5.98 5.42
N SER A 155 23.21 -4.88 6.13
CA SER A 155 24.54 -4.25 6.20
C SER A 155 25.56 -5.22 6.83
N PHE A 156 25.17 -5.99 7.84
CA PHE A 156 25.99 -7.04 8.42
C PHE A 156 26.28 -8.15 7.39
N ILE A 157 25.26 -8.63 6.67
CA ILE A 157 25.43 -9.66 5.63
C ILE A 157 26.40 -9.19 4.55
N ILE A 158 26.24 -7.96 4.07
CA ILE A 158 27.11 -7.39 3.03
C ILE A 158 28.56 -7.31 3.50
N SER A 159 28.81 -6.91 4.75
CA SER A 159 30.16 -6.75 5.28
C SER A 159 30.84 -8.05 5.70
N SER A 160 30.06 -9.11 6.00
CA SER A 160 30.58 -10.34 6.61
C SER A 160 30.73 -11.51 5.63
N PHE A 161 30.02 -11.51 4.52
CA PHE A 161 30.00 -12.65 3.60
C PHE A 161 30.44 -12.26 2.18
N SER A 162 31.39 -13.01 1.62
CA SER A 162 31.80 -12.83 0.20
C SER A 162 30.66 -13.13 -0.78
N THR A 163 29.77 -14.06 -0.43
CA THR A 163 28.56 -14.40 -1.17
C THR A 163 27.33 -13.70 -0.60
N TRP A 164 27.47 -12.43 -0.18
CA TRP A 164 26.44 -11.63 0.48
C TRP A 164 25.09 -11.63 -0.25
N TRP A 165 25.09 -11.72 -1.57
CA TRP A 165 23.88 -11.70 -2.39
C TRP A 165 23.01 -12.96 -2.19
N ILE A 166 23.62 -14.14 -1.92
CA ILE A 166 22.88 -15.37 -1.59
C ILE A 166 22.23 -15.22 -0.21
N TRP A 167 23.02 -14.82 0.79
CA TRP A 167 22.55 -14.68 2.17
C TRP A 167 21.54 -13.53 2.29
N GLY A 168 21.76 -12.43 1.56
CA GLY A 168 20.82 -11.33 1.45
C GLY A 168 19.48 -11.76 0.85
N PHE A 169 19.50 -12.56 -0.23
CA PHE A 169 18.29 -13.12 -0.81
C PHE A 169 17.53 -14.01 0.18
N VAL A 170 18.20 -14.97 0.83
CA VAL A 170 17.59 -15.86 1.82
C VAL A 170 16.99 -15.06 2.98
N PHE A 171 17.73 -14.08 3.49
CA PHE A 171 17.26 -13.21 4.58
C PHE A 171 16.03 -12.41 4.18
N ILE A 172 16.06 -11.71 3.04
CA ILE A 172 14.90 -10.92 2.57
C ILE A 172 13.70 -11.82 2.31
N PHE A 173 13.90 -13.01 1.73
CA PHE A 173 12.82 -13.97 1.52
C PHE A 173 12.18 -14.42 2.85
N ALA A 174 13.01 -14.70 3.86
CA ALA A 174 12.52 -15.01 5.21
C ALA A 174 11.76 -13.84 5.84
N VAL A 175 12.26 -12.59 5.69
CA VAL A 175 11.58 -11.37 6.16
C VAL A 175 10.22 -11.19 5.48
N ILE A 176 10.13 -11.41 4.16
CA ILE A 176 8.86 -11.33 3.43
C ILE A 176 7.84 -12.34 3.98
N ILE A 177 8.26 -13.59 4.20
CA ILE A 177 7.39 -14.62 4.81
C ILE A 177 6.94 -14.18 6.21
N LEU A 178 7.87 -13.72 7.03
CA LEU A 178 7.59 -13.26 8.39
C LEU A 178 6.61 -12.10 8.42
N ILE A 179 6.80 -11.09 7.55
CA ILE A 179 5.88 -9.95 7.42
C ILE A 179 4.48 -10.44 7.03
N ASN A 180 4.36 -11.34 6.05
CA ASN A 180 3.06 -11.86 5.62
C ASN A 180 2.35 -12.66 6.73
N MET A 181 3.09 -13.34 7.60
CA MET A 181 2.53 -14.04 8.75
C MET A 181 2.11 -13.08 9.88
N LEU A 182 2.91 -12.05 10.14
CA LEU A 182 2.70 -11.12 11.26
C LEU A 182 1.75 -9.96 10.90
N TYR A 183 1.69 -9.57 9.63
CA TYR A 183 0.89 -8.43 9.18
C TYR A 183 -0.56 -8.45 9.68
N PRO A 184 -1.32 -9.57 9.58
CA PRO A 184 -2.68 -9.59 10.09
C PRO A 184 -2.76 -9.31 11.60
N VAL A 185 -1.80 -9.84 12.38
CA VAL A 185 -1.78 -9.69 13.84
C VAL A 185 -1.41 -8.26 14.26
N ILE A 186 -0.43 -7.66 13.57
CA ILE A 186 0.02 -6.28 13.84
C ILE A 186 -1.09 -5.30 13.47
N ARG A 187 -1.72 -5.48 12.32
CA ARG A 187 -2.80 -4.63 11.85
C ARG A 187 -3.98 -4.64 12.82
N ASP A 188 -4.40 -5.82 13.29
CA ASP A 188 -5.49 -5.98 14.27
C ASP A 188 -5.26 -5.18 15.55
N LYS A 189 -4.04 -5.24 16.05
CA LYS A 189 -3.72 -4.61 17.34
C LYS A 189 -3.46 -3.11 17.25
N MET A 190 -2.98 -2.63 16.12
CA MET A 190 -2.45 -1.26 16.01
C MET A 190 -3.37 -0.30 15.26
N PHE A 191 -4.05 -0.76 14.22
CA PHE A 191 -4.75 0.15 13.29
C PHE A 191 -6.25 -0.01 13.32
N ASP A 192 -6.76 -1.22 13.26
CA ASP A 192 -8.18 -1.52 13.07
C ASP A 192 -8.71 -2.41 14.20
N LYS A 193 -10.00 -2.33 14.47
CA LYS A 193 -10.66 -3.31 15.33
C LYS A 193 -11.16 -4.46 14.48
N PHE A 194 -10.57 -5.62 14.70
CA PHE A 194 -11.04 -6.88 14.12
C PHE A 194 -11.96 -7.57 15.11
N GLU A 195 -13.18 -7.85 14.68
CA GLU A 195 -14.14 -8.62 15.43
C GLU A 195 -14.59 -9.82 14.60
N LYS A 196 -14.90 -10.94 15.25
CA LYS A 196 -15.58 -12.04 14.54
C LYS A 196 -16.88 -11.52 13.96
N LEU A 197 -17.24 -11.99 12.76
CA LEU A 197 -18.48 -11.58 12.12
C LEU A 197 -19.66 -11.86 13.05
N LYS A 198 -20.46 -10.81 13.34
CA LYS A 198 -21.59 -10.89 14.28
C LYS A 198 -22.76 -11.66 13.68
N ASP A 199 -22.97 -11.52 12.38
CA ASP A 199 -24.01 -12.21 11.65
C ASP A 199 -23.64 -13.69 11.43
N LYS A 200 -24.19 -14.55 12.27
CA LYS A 200 -23.93 -16.01 12.24
C LYS A 200 -24.48 -16.71 11.01
N VAL A 201 -25.56 -16.15 10.42
CA VAL A 201 -26.13 -16.70 9.19
C VAL A 201 -25.20 -16.44 8.01
N LEU A 202 -24.68 -15.21 7.91
CA LEU A 202 -23.71 -14.84 6.88
C LEU A 202 -22.39 -15.59 7.08
N GLU A 203 -21.89 -15.69 8.32
CA GLU A 203 -20.67 -16.46 8.65
C GLU A 203 -20.78 -17.91 8.14
N ALA A 204 -21.88 -18.60 8.47
CA ALA A 204 -22.10 -19.98 8.03
C ALA A 204 -22.17 -20.13 6.50
N LYS A 205 -22.82 -19.20 5.81
CA LYS A 205 -22.87 -19.18 4.33
C LYS A 205 -21.48 -19.00 3.71
N ILE A 206 -20.67 -18.11 4.27
CA ILE A 206 -19.29 -17.88 3.80
C ILE A 206 -18.44 -19.13 4.07
N GLU A 207 -18.53 -19.73 5.25
CA GLU A 207 -17.78 -20.95 5.57
C GLU A 207 -18.16 -22.11 4.64
N ASN A 208 -19.45 -22.26 4.30
CA ASN A 208 -19.88 -23.25 3.32
C ASN A 208 -19.25 -23.00 1.94
N LEU A 209 -19.29 -21.76 1.45
CA LEU A 209 -18.65 -21.40 0.18
C LEU A 209 -17.15 -21.71 0.19
N LEU A 210 -16.44 -21.36 1.27
CA LEU A 210 -15.03 -21.66 1.43
C LEU A 210 -14.73 -23.16 1.43
N ASN A 211 -15.57 -23.96 2.09
CA ASN A 211 -15.44 -25.40 2.14
C ASN A 211 -15.67 -26.04 0.76
N GLU A 212 -16.63 -25.55 -0.03
CA GLU A 212 -16.90 -26.04 -1.40
C GLU A 212 -15.67 -25.86 -2.31
N VAL A 213 -14.92 -24.76 -2.16
CA VAL A 213 -13.68 -24.50 -2.93
C VAL A 213 -12.42 -25.03 -2.25
N GLY A 214 -12.53 -25.76 -1.12
CA GLY A 214 -11.40 -26.33 -0.41
C GLY A 214 -10.54 -25.32 0.33
N PHE A 215 -11.02 -24.11 0.59
CA PHE A 215 -10.27 -23.06 1.29
C PHE A 215 -10.45 -23.21 2.81
N LYS A 216 -9.39 -23.64 3.49
CA LYS A 216 -9.39 -23.75 4.97
C LYS A 216 -9.12 -22.38 5.59
N SER A 217 -10.09 -21.84 6.32
CA SER A 217 -10.04 -20.56 7.02
C SER A 217 -10.05 -20.75 8.54
N SER A 218 -9.37 -19.86 9.27
CA SER A 218 -9.47 -19.74 10.73
C SER A 218 -10.71 -18.97 11.20
N GLY A 219 -11.54 -18.50 10.27
CA GLY A 219 -12.79 -17.80 10.50
C GLY A 219 -13.00 -16.58 9.63
N VAL A 220 -14.19 -15.99 9.77
CA VAL A 220 -14.61 -14.77 9.06
C VAL A 220 -14.64 -13.62 10.05
N PHE A 221 -14.00 -12.52 9.69
CA PHE A 221 -13.86 -11.33 10.54
C PHE A 221 -14.41 -10.10 9.83
N SER A 222 -14.89 -9.15 10.62
CA SER A 222 -15.23 -7.80 10.17
C SER A 222 -14.21 -6.81 10.72
N VAL A 223 -13.90 -5.78 9.93
CA VAL A 223 -12.96 -4.71 10.29
C VAL A 223 -13.64 -3.35 10.15
N ASP A 224 -13.42 -2.43 11.11
CA ASP A 224 -13.97 -1.08 11.13
C ASP A 224 -13.21 -0.13 10.16
N ALA A 225 -13.25 -0.49 8.87
CA ALA A 225 -12.56 0.27 7.82
C ALA A 225 -13.24 1.62 7.53
N SER A 226 -14.56 1.72 7.77
CA SER A 226 -15.38 2.90 7.47
C SER A 226 -14.88 4.19 8.13
N LYS A 227 -14.16 4.11 9.23
CA LYS A 227 -13.56 5.29 9.86
C LYS A 227 -12.43 5.94 9.04
N ARG A 228 -11.90 5.22 8.03
CA ARG A 228 -10.84 5.70 7.11
C ARG A 228 -11.31 5.76 5.69
N ASP A 229 -11.97 4.69 5.23
CA ASP A 229 -12.31 4.45 3.83
C ASP A 229 -13.72 3.88 3.71
N ASN A 230 -14.54 4.51 2.87
CA ASN A 230 -15.94 4.09 2.62
C ASN A 230 -16.07 3.08 1.48
N ARG A 231 -14.97 2.71 0.82
CA ARG A 231 -15.02 1.73 -0.28
C ARG A 231 -15.37 0.36 0.23
N LEU A 232 -16.16 -0.35 -0.57
CA LEU A 232 -16.50 -1.75 -0.30
C LEU A 232 -15.30 -2.61 -0.61
N ASN A 233 -14.85 -3.41 0.36
CA ASN A 233 -13.72 -4.30 0.16
C ASN A 233 -13.79 -5.52 1.09
N ALA A 234 -13.15 -6.60 0.63
CA ALA A 234 -12.87 -7.79 1.40
C ALA A 234 -11.50 -8.33 0.98
N TYR A 235 -10.85 -9.07 1.85
CA TYR A 235 -9.58 -9.71 1.49
C TYR A 235 -9.36 -11.01 2.25
N PHE A 236 -8.55 -11.87 1.67
CA PHE A 236 -8.01 -13.05 2.32
C PHE A 236 -6.63 -12.71 2.87
N GLY A 237 -6.38 -13.02 4.13
CA GLY A 237 -5.10 -12.74 4.80
C GLY A 237 -4.58 -13.93 5.57
N GLY A 238 -3.27 -13.92 5.87
CA GLY A 238 -2.59 -14.98 6.61
C GLY A 238 -2.07 -16.12 5.74
N LEU A 239 -1.27 -16.99 6.36
CA LEU A 239 -0.66 -18.17 5.72
C LEU A 239 -0.95 -19.43 6.56
N GLY A 240 -1.14 -20.57 5.91
CA GLY A 240 -1.37 -21.83 6.59
C GLY A 240 -2.58 -21.77 7.55
N ALA A 241 -2.36 -22.05 8.83
CA ALA A 241 -3.40 -22.05 9.87
C ALA A 241 -3.93 -20.64 10.24
N THR A 242 -3.27 -19.57 9.82
CA THR A 242 -3.70 -18.19 10.10
C THR A 242 -4.54 -17.59 8.99
N LYS A 243 -4.83 -18.35 7.92
CA LYS A 243 -5.70 -17.89 6.81
C LYS A 243 -7.07 -17.49 7.34
N ARG A 244 -7.53 -16.32 6.94
CA ARG A 244 -8.85 -15.78 7.33
C ARG A 244 -9.47 -14.93 6.24
N VAL A 245 -10.79 -14.80 6.29
CA VAL A 245 -11.56 -13.87 5.46
C VAL A 245 -11.82 -12.62 6.28
N VAL A 246 -11.56 -11.46 5.70
CA VAL A 246 -11.78 -10.16 6.34
C VAL A 246 -12.71 -9.33 5.47
N LEU A 247 -13.83 -8.94 6.04
CA LEU A 247 -14.84 -8.10 5.41
C LEU A 247 -14.75 -6.69 5.98
N PHE A 248 -14.81 -5.68 5.14
CA PHE A 248 -15.00 -4.32 5.63
C PHE A 248 -16.43 -4.14 6.14
N ASP A 249 -16.57 -3.41 7.25
CA ASP A 249 -17.89 -3.03 7.80
C ASP A 249 -18.79 -2.40 6.73
N THR A 250 -18.22 -1.54 5.88
CA THR A 250 -18.91 -0.93 4.72
C THR A 250 -19.50 -1.95 3.75
N LEU A 251 -18.82 -3.09 3.53
CA LEU A 251 -19.30 -4.15 2.66
C LEU A 251 -20.46 -4.91 3.30
N VAL A 252 -20.32 -5.23 4.59
CA VAL A 252 -21.36 -5.96 5.36
C VAL A 252 -22.63 -5.14 5.50
N GLU A 253 -22.52 -3.80 5.64
CA GLU A 253 -23.67 -2.91 5.81
C GLU A 253 -24.42 -2.64 4.50
N LYS A 254 -23.74 -2.64 3.35
CA LYS A 254 -24.32 -2.18 2.07
C LYS A 254 -24.78 -3.31 1.16
N LEU A 255 -24.25 -4.51 1.31
CA LEU A 255 -24.61 -5.64 0.46
C LEU A 255 -25.54 -6.62 1.18
N THR A 256 -26.47 -7.19 0.41
CA THR A 256 -27.21 -8.37 0.86
C THR A 256 -26.29 -9.59 0.96
N HIS A 257 -26.68 -10.61 1.73
CA HIS A 257 -25.90 -11.84 1.87
C HIS A 257 -25.54 -12.48 0.52
N ASN A 258 -26.48 -12.49 -0.42
CA ASN A 258 -26.26 -13.10 -1.74
C ASN A 258 -25.28 -12.30 -2.60
N GLU A 259 -25.37 -10.97 -2.58
CA GLU A 259 -24.42 -10.09 -3.28
C GLU A 259 -23.02 -10.23 -2.68
N LEU A 260 -22.92 -10.31 -1.34
CA LEU A 260 -21.63 -10.48 -0.66
C LEU A 260 -21.01 -11.84 -1.00
N LEU A 261 -21.79 -12.92 -1.03
CA LEU A 261 -21.32 -14.22 -1.47
C LEU A 261 -20.85 -14.21 -2.93
N ALA A 262 -21.56 -13.50 -3.82
CA ALA A 262 -21.14 -13.35 -5.21
C ALA A 262 -19.83 -12.55 -5.38
N VAL A 263 -19.50 -11.66 -4.44
CA VAL A 263 -18.23 -10.93 -4.43
C VAL A 263 -17.08 -11.82 -3.93
N LEU A 264 -17.37 -12.80 -3.06
CA LEU A 264 -16.34 -13.69 -2.48
C LEU A 264 -16.07 -14.93 -3.33
N GLY A 265 -17.02 -15.38 -4.16
CA GLY A 265 -16.93 -16.56 -5.03
C GLY A 265 -16.52 -16.20 -6.44
#